data_4ec1178d0ae4c22f04c6f5eafd6d430a
#
_entry.id   4ec1178d0ae4c22f04c6f5eafd6d430a
#
_cell.length_a   1.000
_cell.length_b   1.000
_cell.length_c   1.000
_cell.angle_alpha   90.00
_cell.angle_beta   90.00
_cell.angle_gamma   90.00
#
_symmetry.space_group_name_H-M   'P 1'
#
loop_
_entity.id
_entity.type
_entity.pdbx_description
1 polymer ?
#
loop_
_entity_poly.entity_id
_entity_poly.type
_entity_poly.pdbx_seq_one_letter_code
_entity_poly.pdbx_strand_id
1 'polypeptide(L)'
;MHLKTILLTRPSGANKSLADLFRADGLSPIVRPLIELAEKPVDLEMKRIALNLDHYDKIIFVSKSSVRFGLPILENYWPQWPISLEWLSVGPGTAEALKQLGVVASFPDLAGSEGLLALEGLQEVAGKQILIVRGVGGRELLGQSLGESGASVTYLE
;
A
#
# COMPACT_ATOMS: atom_id res chain seq x y z
N MET A 1 30.26 -17.05 -24.69
CA MET A 1 29.41 -17.16 -23.47
C MET A 1 28.15 -16.34 -23.71
N HIS A 2 26.98 -16.98 -23.90
CA HIS A 2 25.74 -16.20 -24.09
C HIS A 2 25.31 -15.66 -22.72
N LEU A 3 25.39 -14.35 -22.53
CA LEU A 3 24.80 -13.67 -21.39
C LEU A 3 23.28 -13.90 -21.44
N LYS A 4 22.72 -14.52 -20.41
CA LYS A 4 21.27 -14.69 -20.30
C LYS A 4 20.66 -13.32 -20.06
N THR A 5 19.74 -12.92 -20.95
CA THR A 5 19.05 -11.63 -20.90
C THR A 5 17.76 -11.76 -20.07
N ILE A 6 17.50 -10.79 -19.20
CA ILE A 6 16.27 -10.69 -18.40
C ILE A 6 15.58 -9.36 -18.72
N LEU A 7 14.29 -9.41 -19.00
CA LEU A 7 13.46 -8.23 -19.22
C LEU A 7 12.78 -7.81 -17.89
N LEU A 8 13.01 -6.57 -17.48
CA LEU A 8 12.41 -5.98 -16.28
C LEU A 8 11.32 -4.99 -16.69
N THR A 9 10.07 -5.31 -16.36
CA THR A 9 8.88 -4.60 -16.83
C THR A 9 8.16 -3.78 -15.75
N ARG A 10 8.72 -3.76 -14.53
CA ARG A 10 8.14 -2.99 -13.39
C ARG A 10 8.06 -1.51 -13.72
N PRO A 11 7.21 -0.74 -13.03
CA PRO A 11 7.10 0.71 -13.23
C PRO A 11 8.45 1.43 -13.21
N SER A 12 8.53 2.56 -13.88
CA SER A 12 9.72 3.41 -13.91
C SER A 12 10.21 3.71 -12.49
N GLY A 13 11.53 3.66 -12.27
CA GLY A 13 12.15 3.83 -10.95
C GLY A 13 12.18 2.59 -10.05
N ALA A 14 11.35 1.56 -10.30
CA ALA A 14 11.26 0.36 -9.46
C ALA A 14 12.20 -0.78 -9.88
N ASN A 15 13.03 -0.57 -10.90
CA ASN A 15 13.86 -1.61 -11.50
C ASN A 15 15.34 -1.56 -11.09
N LYS A 16 15.83 -0.44 -10.55
CA LYS A 16 17.27 -0.21 -10.36
C LYS A 16 17.92 -1.29 -9.48
N SER A 17 17.46 -1.48 -8.26
CA SER A 17 18.03 -2.46 -7.32
C SER A 17 17.98 -3.88 -7.87
N LEU A 18 16.89 -4.24 -8.53
CA LEU A 18 16.72 -5.57 -9.13
C LEU A 18 17.68 -5.76 -10.33
N ALA A 19 17.84 -4.74 -11.16
CA ALA A 19 18.78 -4.76 -12.26
C ALA A 19 20.23 -4.90 -11.79
N ASP A 20 20.59 -4.22 -10.69
CA ASP A 20 21.92 -4.30 -10.11
C ASP A 20 22.20 -5.71 -9.54
N LEU A 21 21.23 -6.34 -8.89
CA LEU A 21 21.33 -7.74 -8.43
C LEU A 21 21.55 -8.69 -9.60
N PHE A 22 20.77 -8.58 -10.67
CA PHE A 22 20.93 -9.44 -11.85
C PHE A 22 22.28 -9.24 -12.55
N ARG A 23 22.81 -8.02 -12.58
CA ARG A 23 24.16 -7.78 -13.12
C ARG A 23 25.23 -8.44 -12.26
N ALA A 24 25.10 -8.38 -10.93
CA ALA A 24 26.02 -9.03 -10.00
C ALA A 24 26.04 -10.57 -10.20
N ASP A 25 24.89 -11.16 -10.57
CA ASP A 25 24.76 -12.58 -10.89
C ASP A 25 25.17 -12.92 -12.33
N GLY A 26 25.79 -11.99 -13.07
CA GLY A 26 26.27 -12.23 -14.45
C GLY A 26 25.18 -12.25 -15.51
N LEU A 27 24.00 -11.70 -15.23
CA LEU A 27 22.90 -11.58 -16.17
C LEU A 27 22.90 -10.20 -16.84
N SER A 28 22.24 -10.08 -17.99
CA SER A 28 22.08 -8.82 -18.72
C SER A 28 20.63 -8.31 -18.62
N PRO A 29 20.31 -7.44 -17.64
CA PRO A 29 18.97 -6.91 -17.50
C PRO A 29 18.67 -5.82 -18.54
N ILE A 30 17.55 -5.96 -19.23
CA ILE A 30 16.96 -4.93 -20.09
C ILE A 30 15.76 -4.33 -19.34
N VAL A 31 15.80 -3.04 -19.05
CA VAL A 31 14.71 -2.34 -18.37
C VAL A 31 13.78 -1.73 -19.43
N ARG A 32 12.52 -2.20 -19.43
CA ARG A 32 11.42 -1.70 -20.28
C ARG A 32 10.15 -1.66 -19.45
N PRO A 33 9.88 -0.56 -18.75
CA PRO A 33 8.64 -0.41 -17.98
C PRO A 33 7.42 -0.57 -18.90
N LEU A 34 6.48 -1.43 -18.54
CA LEU A 34 5.19 -1.63 -19.23
C LEU A 34 4.02 -1.01 -18.49
N ILE A 35 4.28 -0.46 -17.29
CA ILE A 35 3.27 0.16 -16.42
C ILE A 35 3.81 1.51 -16.03
N GLU A 36 2.99 2.54 -16.17
CA GLU A 36 3.21 3.86 -15.62
C GLU A 36 2.26 4.09 -14.45
N LEU A 37 2.79 4.65 -13.36
CA LEU A 37 2.00 5.03 -12.20
C LEU A 37 1.79 6.54 -12.28
N ALA A 38 0.54 6.95 -12.41
CA ALA A 38 0.15 8.35 -12.43
C ALA A 38 -0.66 8.70 -11.18
N GLU A 39 -0.48 9.92 -10.70
CA GLU A 39 -1.30 10.49 -9.66
C GLU A 39 -2.70 10.79 -10.20
N LYS A 40 -3.73 10.37 -9.47
CA LYS A 40 -5.10 10.78 -9.76
C LYS A 40 -5.37 12.15 -9.14
N PRO A 41 -5.98 13.09 -9.85
CA PRO A 41 -6.39 14.35 -9.24
C PRO A 41 -7.28 14.14 -8.04
N VAL A 42 -7.00 14.86 -6.95
CA VAL A 42 -7.78 14.75 -5.71
C VAL A 42 -9.19 15.26 -5.93
N ASP A 43 -10.16 14.35 -5.89
CA ASP A 43 -11.59 14.64 -6.03
C ASP A 43 -12.27 14.95 -4.68
N LEU A 44 -13.57 15.22 -4.73
CA LEU A 44 -14.36 15.58 -3.53
C LEU A 44 -14.49 14.40 -2.56
N GLU A 45 -14.56 13.17 -3.09
CA GLU A 45 -14.68 11.98 -2.25
C GLU A 45 -13.37 11.71 -1.49
N MET A 46 -12.23 11.81 -2.16
CA MET A 46 -10.91 11.69 -1.52
C MET A 46 -10.72 12.74 -0.42
N LYS A 47 -11.17 13.99 -0.68
CA LYS A 47 -11.15 15.05 0.35
C LYS A 47 -12.05 14.72 1.52
N ARG A 48 -13.26 14.22 1.27
CA ARG A 48 -14.18 13.79 2.32
C ARG A 48 -13.60 12.69 3.20
N ILE A 49 -12.99 11.69 2.58
CA ILE A 49 -12.31 10.59 3.27
C ILE A 49 -11.18 11.16 4.15
N ALA A 50 -10.32 12.00 3.57
CA ALA A 50 -9.20 12.58 4.29
C ALA A 50 -9.65 13.45 5.48
N LEU A 51 -10.68 14.27 5.33
CA LEU A 51 -11.22 15.11 6.41
C LEU A 51 -11.82 14.31 7.58
N ASN A 52 -12.28 13.09 7.32
CA ASN A 52 -12.90 12.22 8.33
C ASN A 52 -11.97 11.08 8.77
N LEU A 53 -10.64 11.27 8.71
CA LEU A 53 -9.68 10.22 9.04
C LEU A 53 -9.80 9.73 10.49
N ASP A 54 -10.24 10.58 11.41
CA ASP A 54 -10.47 10.26 12.82
C ASP A 54 -11.68 9.36 13.08
N HIS A 55 -12.52 9.16 12.06
CA HIS A 55 -13.65 8.21 12.14
C HIS A 55 -13.24 6.77 11.79
N TYR A 56 -12.03 6.56 11.30
CA TYR A 56 -11.53 5.22 11.00
C TYR A 56 -10.78 4.64 12.21
N ASP A 57 -11.02 3.36 12.48
CA ASP A 57 -10.26 2.59 13.47
C ASP A 57 -8.91 2.15 12.91
N LYS A 58 -8.88 1.78 11.63
CA LYS A 58 -7.70 1.22 10.97
C LYS A 58 -7.50 1.79 9.57
N ILE A 59 -6.23 1.94 9.20
CA ILE A 59 -5.84 2.31 7.84
C ILE A 59 -4.84 1.30 7.29
N ILE A 60 -5.07 0.82 6.07
CA ILE A 60 -4.26 -0.23 5.43
C ILE A 60 -3.65 0.30 4.13
N PHE A 61 -2.32 0.29 4.04
CA PHE A 61 -1.60 0.60 2.81
C PHE A 61 -1.19 -0.68 2.10
N VAL A 62 -1.67 -0.87 0.86
CA VAL A 62 -1.46 -2.12 0.12
C VAL A 62 -0.23 -2.14 -0.78
N SER A 63 0.53 -1.05 -0.86
CA SER A 63 1.74 -0.95 -1.68
C SER A 63 2.57 0.28 -1.36
N LYS A 64 3.84 0.29 -1.80
CA LYS A 64 4.67 1.51 -1.76
C LYS A 64 4.07 2.66 -2.56
N SER A 65 3.36 2.35 -3.64
CA SER A 65 2.69 3.36 -4.47
C SER A 65 1.50 3.99 -3.73
N SER A 66 0.73 3.19 -2.98
CA SER A 66 -0.35 3.74 -2.16
C SER A 66 0.20 4.67 -1.07
N VAL A 67 1.37 4.39 -0.50
CA VAL A 67 2.05 5.31 0.42
C VAL A 67 2.45 6.59 -0.31
N ARG A 68 3.15 6.46 -1.44
CA ARG A 68 3.65 7.60 -2.21
C ARG A 68 2.56 8.58 -2.64
N PHE A 69 1.39 8.08 -3.06
CA PHE A 69 0.32 8.92 -3.60
C PHE A 69 -0.80 9.20 -2.59
N GLY A 70 -1.12 8.25 -1.72
CA GLY A 70 -2.24 8.38 -0.79
C GLY A 70 -1.88 9.11 0.50
N LEU A 71 -0.68 8.88 1.07
CA LEU A 71 -0.32 9.52 2.34
C LEU A 71 -0.30 11.05 2.25
N PRO A 72 0.27 11.69 1.19
CA PRO A 72 0.26 13.15 1.07
C PRO A 72 -1.15 13.76 1.05
N ILE A 73 -2.15 13.03 0.53
CA ILE A 73 -3.55 13.49 0.54
C ILE A 73 -4.04 13.63 1.98
N LEU A 74 -3.69 12.68 2.84
CA LEU A 74 -4.08 12.68 4.25
C LEU A 74 -3.30 13.75 5.03
N GLU A 75 -1.99 13.88 4.80
CA GLU A 75 -1.11 14.87 5.43
C GLU A 75 -1.57 16.32 5.22
N ASN A 76 -2.19 16.62 4.07
CA ASN A 76 -2.72 17.95 3.79
C ASN A 76 -3.83 18.41 4.78
N TYR A 77 -4.48 17.46 5.45
CA TYR A 77 -5.58 17.73 6.39
C TYR A 77 -5.23 17.39 7.84
N TRP A 78 -4.20 16.56 8.06
CA TRP A 78 -3.84 16.05 9.39
C TRP A 78 -2.36 16.33 9.69
N PRO A 79 -2.04 17.49 10.29
CA PRO A 79 -0.65 17.79 10.72
C PRO A 79 -0.19 16.87 11.88
N GLN A 80 -1.15 16.24 12.57
CA GLN A 80 -0.92 15.18 13.57
C GLN A 80 -1.95 14.09 13.33
N TRP A 81 -1.50 12.85 13.30
CA TRP A 81 -2.36 11.69 13.08
C TRP A 81 -3.30 11.44 14.26
N PRO A 82 -4.54 10.96 14.01
CA PRO A 82 -5.43 10.51 15.08
C PRO A 82 -4.77 9.44 15.94
N ILE A 83 -4.79 9.61 17.26
CA ILE A 83 -4.09 8.69 18.19
C ILE A 83 -4.69 7.29 18.16
N SER A 84 -6.00 7.18 17.93
CA SER A 84 -6.72 5.91 17.90
C SER A 84 -6.58 5.14 16.59
N LEU A 85 -6.00 5.76 15.55
CA LEU A 85 -5.88 5.17 14.23
C LEU A 85 -4.75 4.13 14.20
N GLU A 86 -5.09 2.88 13.95
CA GLU A 86 -4.12 1.80 13.77
C GLU A 86 -3.62 1.73 12.33
N TRP A 87 -2.31 1.77 12.15
CA TRP A 87 -1.67 1.75 10.84
C TRP A 87 -1.18 0.36 10.48
N LEU A 88 -1.62 -0.11 9.30
CA LEU A 88 -1.30 -1.43 8.79
C LEU A 88 -0.73 -1.33 7.37
N SER A 89 0.11 -2.27 7.01
CA SER A 89 0.66 -2.38 5.66
C SER A 89 0.71 -3.83 5.19
N VAL A 90 0.62 -4.03 3.89
CA VAL A 90 0.61 -5.36 3.26
C VAL A 90 1.91 -6.14 3.46
N GLY A 91 2.97 -5.50 3.90
CA GLY A 91 4.25 -6.15 4.12
C GLY A 91 5.38 -5.17 4.41
N PRO A 92 6.60 -5.68 4.70
CA PRO A 92 7.71 -4.91 5.24
C PRO A 92 8.17 -3.76 4.33
N GLY A 93 8.12 -3.94 3.01
CA GLY A 93 8.54 -2.89 2.09
C GLY A 93 7.59 -1.68 2.07
N THR A 94 6.31 -1.88 2.35
CA THR A 94 5.32 -0.81 2.47
C THR A 94 5.42 -0.16 3.86
N ALA A 95 5.63 -0.95 4.91
CA ALA A 95 5.89 -0.45 6.26
C ALA A 95 7.14 0.43 6.31
N GLU A 96 8.21 0.03 5.64
CA GLU A 96 9.43 0.84 5.55
C GLU A 96 9.19 2.18 4.82
N ALA A 97 8.39 2.18 3.75
CA ALA A 97 8.03 3.42 3.07
C ALA A 97 7.21 4.37 3.96
N LEU A 98 6.30 3.86 4.78
CA LEU A 98 5.57 4.63 5.80
C LEU A 98 6.51 5.17 6.88
N LYS A 99 7.44 4.32 7.37
CA LYS A 99 8.41 4.68 8.41
C LYS A 99 9.32 5.83 7.98
N GLN A 100 9.74 5.86 6.70
CA GLN A 100 10.53 6.96 6.14
C GLN A 100 9.78 8.30 6.16
N LEU A 101 8.47 8.28 6.25
CA LEU A 101 7.57 9.44 6.37
C LEU A 101 7.05 9.62 7.82
N GLY A 102 7.69 8.98 8.79
CA GLY A 102 7.38 9.15 10.21
C GLY A 102 6.17 8.33 10.72
N VAL A 103 5.63 7.41 9.92
CA VAL A 103 4.49 6.58 10.29
C VAL A 103 4.93 5.15 10.58
N VAL A 104 4.65 4.65 11.78
CA VAL A 104 4.93 3.26 12.15
C VAL A 104 3.68 2.42 11.89
N ALA A 105 3.81 1.41 11.03
CA ALA A 105 2.72 0.50 10.67
C ALA A 105 3.07 -0.95 10.99
N SER A 106 2.09 -1.70 11.50
CA SER A 106 2.17 -3.15 11.65
C SER A 106 2.04 -3.83 10.29
N PHE A 107 2.69 -4.98 10.12
CA PHE A 107 2.62 -5.76 8.90
C PHE A 107 2.77 -7.25 9.20
N PRO A 108 2.22 -8.15 8.35
CA PRO A 108 2.31 -9.59 8.53
C PRO A 108 3.68 -10.14 8.15
N ASP A 109 4.06 -11.28 8.73
CA ASP A 109 5.26 -12.02 8.34
C ASP A 109 5.18 -12.50 6.89
N LEU A 110 4.02 -13.01 6.49
CA LEU A 110 3.73 -13.35 5.10
C LEU A 110 3.06 -12.16 4.41
N ALA A 111 3.81 -11.48 3.55
CA ALA A 111 3.30 -10.32 2.82
C ALA A 111 2.13 -10.71 1.89
N GLY A 112 1.11 -9.85 1.84
CA GLY A 112 -0.07 -10.05 0.99
C GLY A 112 -1.38 -9.86 1.75
N SER A 113 -2.49 -9.91 1.00
CA SER A 113 -3.83 -9.77 1.59
C SER A 113 -4.15 -10.90 2.57
N GLU A 114 -3.74 -12.11 2.24
CA GLU A 114 -3.91 -13.30 3.06
C GLU A 114 -3.14 -13.19 4.39
N GLY A 115 -1.91 -12.70 4.32
CA GLY A 115 -1.12 -12.42 5.52
C GLY A 115 -1.73 -11.33 6.39
N LEU A 116 -2.22 -10.25 5.79
CA LEU A 116 -2.94 -9.19 6.50
C LEU A 116 -4.16 -9.74 7.24
N LEU A 117 -4.99 -10.53 6.55
CA LEU A 117 -6.18 -11.14 7.16
C LEU A 117 -5.85 -12.10 8.32
N ALA A 118 -4.63 -12.62 8.39
CA ALA A 118 -4.16 -13.45 9.50
C ALA A 118 -3.64 -12.65 10.71
N LEU A 119 -3.45 -11.34 10.59
CA LEU A 119 -3.04 -10.51 11.72
C LEU A 119 -4.10 -10.49 12.82
N GLU A 120 -3.67 -10.58 14.08
CA GLU A 120 -4.55 -10.52 15.25
C GLU A 120 -5.43 -9.25 15.21
N GLY A 121 -4.87 -8.10 14.88
CA GLY A 121 -5.59 -6.83 14.76
C GLY A 121 -6.67 -6.79 13.66
N LEU A 122 -6.75 -7.80 12.78
CA LEU A 122 -7.79 -7.90 11.74
C LEU A 122 -8.73 -9.12 11.92
N GLN A 123 -8.61 -9.86 13.04
CA GLN A 123 -9.50 -10.99 13.34
C GLN A 123 -10.86 -10.53 13.89
N GLU A 124 -10.89 -9.46 14.69
CA GLU A 124 -12.11 -8.92 15.29
C GLU A 124 -12.38 -7.52 14.74
N VAL A 125 -13.00 -7.45 13.55
CA VAL A 125 -13.26 -6.19 12.85
C VAL A 125 -14.77 -5.86 12.73
N ALA A 126 -15.63 -6.63 13.36
CA ALA A 126 -17.08 -6.35 13.35
C ALA A 126 -17.37 -4.95 13.90
N GLY A 127 -18.08 -4.13 13.11
CA GLY A 127 -18.40 -2.73 13.45
C GLY A 127 -17.24 -1.74 13.30
N LYS A 128 -16.04 -2.18 12.90
CA LYS A 128 -14.90 -1.31 12.67
C LYS A 128 -14.97 -0.56 11.35
N GLN A 129 -14.49 0.67 11.35
CA GLN A 129 -14.33 1.50 10.15
C GLN A 129 -12.90 1.34 9.64
N ILE A 130 -12.72 0.81 8.43
CA ILE A 130 -11.41 0.50 7.86
C ILE A 130 -11.22 1.27 6.55
N LEU A 131 -10.13 2.05 6.49
CA LEU A 131 -9.71 2.74 5.28
C LEU A 131 -8.62 1.91 4.57
N ILE A 132 -8.84 1.53 3.32
CA ILE A 132 -7.84 0.88 2.48
C ILE A 132 -7.33 1.90 1.45
N VAL A 133 -6.02 2.19 1.49
CA VAL A 133 -5.34 3.07 0.53
C VAL A 133 -4.71 2.20 -0.55
N ARG A 134 -5.20 2.35 -1.80
CA ARG A 134 -4.81 1.51 -2.94
C ARG A 134 -4.82 2.28 -4.27
N GLY A 135 -4.33 1.68 -5.33
CA GLY A 135 -4.54 2.16 -6.69
C GLY A 135 -5.88 1.70 -7.24
N VAL A 136 -6.40 2.42 -8.23
CA VAL A 136 -7.65 2.09 -8.93
C VAL A 136 -7.58 0.67 -9.51
N GLY A 137 -8.64 -0.12 -9.33
CA GLY A 137 -8.73 -1.49 -9.84
C GLY A 137 -7.87 -2.51 -9.08
N GLY A 138 -7.53 -2.24 -7.83
CA GLY A 138 -6.83 -3.18 -6.95
C GLY A 138 -7.65 -4.44 -6.63
N ARG A 139 -7.00 -5.45 -6.02
CA ARG A 139 -7.68 -6.71 -5.64
C ARG A 139 -8.78 -6.43 -4.61
N GLU A 140 -9.95 -7.06 -4.81
CA GLU A 140 -11.09 -6.90 -3.92
C GLU A 140 -11.04 -7.83 -2.68
N LEU A 141 -10.22 -8.88 -2.71
CA LEU A 141 -10.16 -9.91 -1.67
C LEU A 141 -10.11 -9.34 -0.25
N LEU A 142 -9.20 -8.39 0.00
CA LEU A 142 -9.01 -7.83 1.34
C LEU A 142 -10.27 -7.12 1.83
N GLY A 143 -10.85 -6.25 1.02
CA GLY A 143 -12.02 -5.50 1.41
C GLY A 143 -13.29 -6.36 1.51
N GLN A 144 -13.44 -7.35 0.62
CA GLN A 144 -14.54 -8.32 0.70
C GLN A 144 -14.46 -9.13 2.00
N SER A 145 -13.30 -9.72 2.30
CA SER A 145 -13.12 -10.53 3.53
C SER A 145 -13.35 -9.71 4.80
N LEU A 146 -12.86 -8.46 4.85
CA LEU A 146 -13.10 -7.56 5.99
C LEU A 146 -14.59 -7.20 6.11
N GLY A 147 -15.27 -6.94 4.98
CA GLY A 147 -16.70 -6.67 4.94
C GLY A 147 -17.54 -7.88 5.39
N GLU A 148 -17.20 -9.09 4.94
CA GLU A 148 -17.82 -10.34 5.38
C GLU A 148 -17.62 -10.59 6.88
N SER A 149 -16.51 -10.11 7.45
CA SER A 149 -16.23 -10.12 8.89
C SER A 149 -16.92 -8.97 9.66
N GLY A 150 -17.79 -8.19 9.00
CA GLY A 150 -18.61 -7.14 9.61
C GLY A 150 -17.95 -5.77 9.73
N ALA A 151 -16.83 -5.51 9.05
CA ALA A 151 -16.23 -4.19 8.96
C ALA A 151 -16.93 -3.31 7.91
N SER A 152 -16.90 -2.00 8.12
CA SER A 152 -17.23 -1.00 7.11
C SER A 152 -15.95 -0.59 6.40
N VAL A 153 -15.82 -0.92 5.12
CA VAL A 153 -14.60 -0.68 4.33
C VAL A 153 -14.79 0.50 3.38
N THR A 154 -13.85 1.43 3.44
CA THR A 154 -13.76 2.57 2.51
C THR A 154 -12.43 2.48 1.75
N TYR A 155 -12.42 2.91 0.49
CA TYR A 155 -11.22 2.97 -0.33
C TYR A 155 -10.80 4.41 -0.61
N LEU A 156 -9.52 4.71 -0.45
CA LEU A 156 -8.85 5.88 -1.00
C LEU A 156 -8.04 5.43 -2.23
N GLU A 157 -8.50 5.83 -3.44
CA GLU A 157 -7.95 5.36 -4.73
C GLU A 157 -7.41 6.50 -5.60
#